data_ae3d0cc0508e43318825982695a7ec48
#
_entry.id   ae3d0cc0508e43318825982695a7ec48
#
_cell.length_a   1.000
_cell.length_b   1.000
_cell.length_c   1.000
_cell.angle_alpha   90.00
_cell.angle_beta   90.00
_cell.angle_gamma   90.00
#
_symmetry.space_group_name_H-M   'P 1'
#
loop_
_entity.id
_entity.type
_entity.pdbx_description
1 polymer ?
#
loop_
_entity_poly.entity_id
_entity_poly.type
_entity_poly.pdbx_seq_one_letter_code
_entity_poly.pdbx_strand_id
1 'polypeptide(L)'
;SGLAATVDRLGFVVTSSTTAEGPYMTARKYSTLDHITGGRIGWNIVTSDNQQAMVRLLDLGEITPHDERYARAEEFVDLSLELWEGAWERDAVLADKPSKTWADPARVHRITREGTYFRFDGYYQAIPSPQRTPTLLQAGTSAAGTSFAARFAEAVFIQDREAARAAASVTALREKAVAAGRPADSIRVVNGASFVVAETGAEAQRLRDELNHTPTRAAAAALFLGWSGVDLAQLDPDASLDDVSTEVGHTMLAMWRRPDGESPTVGEVLDSLPSTIGGVKFTGTPEQIAD
;
A
#
# COMPACT_ATOMS: atom_id res chain seq x y z
N SER A 1 8.48 7.24 14.82
CA SER A 1 9.47 7.13 15.91
C SER A 1 8.87 7.43 17.28
N GLY A 2 8.10 8.52 17.46
CA GLY A 2 7.52 8.84 18.77
C GLY A 2 6.67 7.73 19.39
N LEU A 3 5.74 7.14 18.62
CA LEU A 3 4.93 6.02 19.09
C LEU A 3 5.77 4.77 19.45
N ALA A 4 6.83 4.50 18.71
CA ALA A 4 7.69 3.35 18.98
C ALA A 4 8.43 3.45 20.33
N ALA A 5 8.65 4.66 20.84
CA ALA A 5 9.25 4.91 22.14
C ALA A 5 8.28 4.72 23.31
N THR A 6 6.96 4.65 23.04
CA THR A 6 5.92 4.59 24.07
C THR A 6 5.16 3.26 24.11
N VAL A 7 5.31 2.41 23.08
CA VAL A 7 4.59 1.13 22.97
C VAL A 7 5.55 0.00 22.56
N ASP A 8 5.60 -1.06 23.36
CA ASP A 8 6.56 -2.14 23.22
C ASP A 8 6.07 -3.31 22.34
N ARG A 9 4.76 -3.46 22.16
CA ARG A 9 4.16 -4.64 21.51
C ARG A 9 3.50 -4.36 20.15
N LEU A 10 3.45 -3.09 19.73
CA LEU A 10 2.81 -2.71 18.46
C LEU A 10 3.84 -2.74 17.33
N GLY A 11 3.50 -3.40 16.23
CA GLY A 11 4.19 -3.25 14.95
C GLY A 11 3.69 -2.00 14.22
N PHE A 12 4.56 -1.40 13.42
CA PHE A 12 4.26 -0.17 12.69
C PHE A 12 4.44 -0.40 11.20
N VAL A 13 3.41 -0.14 10.42
CA VAL A 13 3.50 -0.13 8.96
C VAL A 13 3.46 1.30 8.48
N VAL A 14 4.52 1.75 7.84
CA VAL A 14 4.66 3.12 7.35
C VAL A 14 4.49 3.13 5.83
N THR A 15 3.58 3.96 5.34
CA THR A 15 3.41 4.18 3.90
C THR A 15 4.51 5.11 3.40
N SER A 16 5.22 4.69 2.35
CA SER A 16 6.22 5.50 1.67
C SER A 16 6.18 5.24 0.17
N SER A 17 6.21 6.33 -0.60
CA SER A 17 6.09 6.28 -2.05
C SER A 17 7.44 6.05 -2.72
N THR A 18 7.46 5.15 -3.71
CA THR A 18 8.61 4.94 -4.59
C THR A 18 8.82 6.10 -5.59
N THR A 19 7.86 7.01 -5.69
CA THR A 19 7.96 8.21 -6.54
C THR A 19 8.59 9.38 -5.80
N ALA A 20 8.31 9.52 -4.50
CA ALA A 20 8.67 10.71 -3.72
C ALA A 20 10.11 10.72 -3.19
N GLU A 21 10.72 9.56 -3.04
CA GLU A 21 12.07 9.42 -2.48
C GLU A 21 12.94 8.52 -3.37
N GLY A 22 14.26 8.56 -3.16
CA GLY A 22 15.18 7.60 -3.79
C GLY A 22 15.36 6.32 -2.96
N PRO A 23 15.72 5.18 -3.58
CA PRO A 23 15.83 3.89 -2.91
C PRO A 23 16.85 3.88 -1.77
N TYR A 24 17.99 4.55 -1.92
CA TYR A 24 19.02 4.65 -0.87
C TYR A 24 18.49 5.37 0.39
N MET A 25 17.81 6.51 0.22
CA MET A 25 17.27 7.26 1.36
C MET A 25 16.13 6.49 2.05
N THR A 26 15.28 5.83 1.27
CA THR A 26 14.24 4.95 1.80
C THR A 26 14.85 3.78 2.57
N ALA A 27 15.85 3.11 2.01
CA ALA A 27 16.53 2.03 2.71
C ALA A 27 17.12 2.50 4.06
N ARG A 28 17.83 3.63 4.10
CA ARG A 28 18.37 4.20 5.35
C ARG A 28 17.28 4.56 6.37
N LYS A 29 16.18 5.15 5.90
CA LYS A 29 15.03 5.50 6.74
C LYS A 29 14.46 4.25 7.43
N TYR A 30 14.22 3.19 6.67
CA TYR A 30 13.67 1.95 7.21
C TYR A 30 14.65 1.20 8.12
N SER A 31 15.96 1.14 7.80
CA SER A 31 16.96 0.59 8.72
C SER A 31 17.01 1.35 10.04
N THR A 32 16.91 2.68 10.00
CA THR A 32 16.85 3.51 11.21
C THR A 32 15.59 3.22 12.04
N LEU A 33 14.42 3.14 11.37
CA LEU A 33 13.17 2.84 12.03
C LEU A 33 13.15 1.41 12.62
N ASP A 34 13.78 0.47 11.93
CA ASP A 34 13.91 -0.91 12.39
C ASP A 34 14.76 -1.01 13.66
N HIS A 35 15.87 -0.31 13.72
CA HIS A 35 16.67 -0.18 14.95
C HIS A 35 15.87 0.46 16.10
N ILE A 36 15.15 1.55 15.85
CA ILE A 36 14.36 2.27 16.87
C ILE A 36 13.21 1.39 17.38
N THR A 37 12.59 0.61 16.51
CA THR A 37 11.46 -0.25 16.86
C THR A 37 11.87 -1.63 17.39
N GLY A 38 13.15 -2.00 17.28
CA GLY A 38 13.62 -3.34 17.64
C GLY A 38 12.98 -4.43 16.80
N GLY A 39 12.90 -4.25 15.48
CA GLY A 39 12.38 -5.25 14.56
C GLY A 39 10.86 -5.24 14.37
N ARG A 40 10.20 -4.09 14.54
CA ARG A 40 8.73 -3.98 14.48
C ARG A 40 8.24 -3.00 13.40
N ILE A 41 8.97 -2.87 12.29
CA ILE A 41 8.64 -1.97 11.19
C ILE A 41 8.24 -2.71 9.92
N GLY A 42 7.24 -2.20 9.22
CA GLY A 42 6.87 -2.61 7.87
C GLY A 42 6.78 -1.41 6.94
N TRP A 43 6.95 -1.66 5.67
CA TRP A 43 6.82 -0.69 4.60
C TRP A 43 5.60 -1.01 3.73
N ASN A 44 4.59 -0.15 3.78
CA ASN A 44 3.53 -0.16 2.79
C ASN A 44 4.01 0.59 1.55
N ILE A 45 4.32 -0.19 0.52
CA ILE A 45 4.89 0.30 -0.73
C ILE A 45 3.76 0.87 -1.59
N VAL A 46 3.85 2.14 -1.96
CA VAL A 46 2.89 2.77 -2.87
C VAL A 46 3.61 3.46 -4.02
N THR A 47 2.95 3.46 -5.19
CA THR A 47 3.42 4.18 -6.39
C THR A 47 2.79 5.58 -6.49
N SER A 48 2.13 6.02 -5.42
CA SER A 48 1.31 7.23 -5.28
C SER A 48 0.06 7.25 -6.14
N ASP A 49 -1.06 7.43 -5.49
CA ASP A 49 -2.38 7.59 -6.10
C ASP A 49 -2.64 9.06 -6.50
N ASN A 50 -2.27 10.04 -5.67
CA ASN A 50 -2.43 11.45 -5.99
C ASN A 50 -1.28 11.99 -6.86
N GLN A 51 -1.25 11.57 -8.13
CA GLN A 51 -0.19 11.94 -9.07
C GLN A 51 -0.15 13.43 -9.38
N GLN A 52 -1.28 14.12 -9.44
CA GLN A 52 -1.29 15.56 -9.69
C GLN A 52 -0.57 16.35 -8.59
N ALA A 53 -0.79 15.97 -7.33
CA ALA A 53 -0.06 16.57 -6.23
C ALA A 53 1.44 16.24 -6.29
N MET A 54 1.79 15.00 -6.64
CA MET A 54 3.18 14.56 -6.76
C MET A 54 3.91 15.27 -7.90
N VAL A 55 3.29 15.43 -9.07
CA VAL A 55 3.84 16.18 -10.19
C VAL A 55 4.19 17.62 -9.79
N ARG A 56 3.27 18.29 -9.09
CA ARG A 56 3.48 19.67 -8.62
C ARG A 56 4.51 19.77 -7.49
N LEU A 57 4.46 18.83 -6.55
CA LEU A 57 5.34 18.84 -5.38
C LEU A 57 6.80 18.54 -5.76
N LEU A 58 7.01 17.66 -6.72
CA LEU A 58 8.33 17.18 -7.13
C LEU A 58 8.82 17.76 -8.45
N ASP A 59 8.03 18.68 -9.07
CA ASP A 59 8.34 19.30 -10.36
C ASP A 59 8.65 18.27 -11.47
N LEU A 60 7.83 17.21 -11.55
CA LEU A 60 8.04 16.10 -12.49
C LEU A 60 7.60 16.41 -13.93
N GLY A 61 6.99 17.57 -14.18
CA GLY A 61 6.47 17.96 -15.49
C GLY A 61 5.11 17.32 -15.81
N GLU A 62 5.04 15.99 -15.88
CA GLU A 62 3.82 15.25 -16.24
C GLU A 62 3.60 14.02 -15.36
N ILE A 63 2.38 13.47 -15.43
CA ILE A 63 2.01 12.25 -14.72
C ILE A 63 2.68 11.05 -15.41
N THR A 64 3.47 10.28 -14.64
CA THR A 64 4.04 9.03 -15.15
C THR A 64 2.93 7.98 -15.35
N PRO A 65 2.87 7.29 -16.49
CA PRO A 65 1.90 6.25 -16.76
C PRO A 65 1.87 5.16 -15.69
N HIS A 66 0.69 4.57 -15.46
CA HIS A 66 0.46 3.60 -14.38
C HIS A 66 1.47 2.44 -14.41
N ASP A 67 1.64 1.78 -15.55
CA ASP A 67 2.50 0.60 -15.65
C ASP A 67 3.98 0.95 -15.53
N GLU A 68 4.37 2.11 -16.03
CA GLU A 68 5.74 2.63 -15.86
C GLU A 68 6.06 2.92 -14.39
N ARG A 69 5.09 3.41 -13.61
CA ARG A 69 5.28 3.58 -12.16
C ARG A 69 5.56 2.25 -11.46
N TYR A 70 4.91 1.15 -11.86
CA TYR A 70 5.20 -0.16 -11.32
C TYR A 70 6.55 -0.71 -11.77
N ALA A 71 6.93 -0.54 -13.04
CA ALA A 71 8.25 -0.92 -13.52
C ALA A 71 9.38 -0.20 -12.76
N ARG A 72 9.19 1.12 -12.53
CA ARG A 72 10.10 1.91 -11.70
C ARG A 72 10.11 1.46 -10.24
N ALA A 73 8.94 1.11 -9.68
CA ALA A 73 8.83 0.63 -8.31
C ALA A 73 9.50 -0.75 -8.12
N GLU A 74 9.44 -1.64 -9.10
CA GLU A 74 10.15 -2.92 -9.07
C GLU A 74 11.67 -2.71 -8.96
N GLU A 75 12.23 -1.86 -9.81
CA GLU A 75 13.66 -1.55 -9.77
C GLU A 75 14.06 -0.84 -8.47
N PHE A 76 13.18 0.02 -7.94
CA PHE A 76 13.36 0.67 -6.64
C PHE A 76 13.48 -0.34 -5.50
N VAL A 77 12.55 -1.30 -5.44
CA VAL A 77 12.53 -2.32 -4.38
C VAL A 77 13.71 -3.26 -4.55
N ASP A 78 14.04 -3.69 -5.77
CA ASP A 78 15.22 -4.52 -6.04
C ASP A 78 16.49 -3.87 -5.49
N LEU A 79 16.75 -2.59 -5.78
CA LEU A 79 17.91 -1.87 -5.25
C LEU A 79 17.84 -1.73 -3.73
N SER A 80 16.67 -1.50 -3.15
CA SER A 80 16.51 -1.44 -1.70
C SER A 80 16.85 -2.78 -1.04
N LEU A 81 16.42 -3.90 -1.62
CA LEU A 81 16.77 -5.25 -1.17
C LEU A 81 18.27 -5.53 -1.27
N GLU A 82 18.92 -5.14 -2.37
CA GLU A 82 20.38 -5.24 -2.51
C GLU A 82 21.11 -4.47 -1.41
N LEU A 83 20.64 -3.27 -1.05
CA LEU A 83 21.22 -2.46 0.02
C LEU A 83 21.03 -3.12 1.39
N TRP A 84 19.87 -3.71 1.69
CA TRP A 84 19.60 -4.34 2.98
C TRP A 84 20.25 -5.70 3.13
N GLU A 85 20.20 -6.54 2.09
CA GLU A 85 20.62 -7.94 2.19
C GLU A 85 22.02 -8.19 1.60
N GLY A 86 22.45 -7.39 0.62
CA GLY A 86 23.70 -7.60 -0.08
C GLY A 86 24.89 -6.78 0.43
N ALA A 87 24.63 -5.62 1.08
CA ALA A 87 25.72 -4.71 1.41
C ALA A 87 26.56 -5.12 2.64
N TRP A 88 25.93 -5.79 3.61
CA TRP A 88 26.60 -6.23 4.84
C TRP A 88 26.31 -7.68 5.13
N GLU A 89 27.30 -8.50 5.43
CA GLU A 89 27.08 -9.83 5.99
C GLU A 89 26.59 -9.73 7.44
N ARG A 90 25.92 -10.79 7.91
CA ARG A 90 25.31 -10.81 9.23
C ARG A 90 26.27 -10.46 10.37
N ASP A 91 27.48 -10.97 10.30
CA ASP A 91 28.52 -10.85 11.34
C ASP A 91 29.59 -9.81 10.99
N ALA A 92 29.29 -8.88 10.07
CA ALA A 92 30.23 -7.84 9.64
C ALA A 92 30.56 -6.83 10.76
N VAL A 93 29.61 -6.56 11.67
CA VAL A 93 29.80 -5.61 12.78
C VAL A 93 30.46 -6.33 13.96
N LEU A 94 31.72 -6.01 14.24
CA LEU A 94 32.51 -6.58 15.32
C LEU A 94 32.39 -5.78 16.62
N ALA A 95 32.30 -4.46 16.51
CA ALA A 95 32.28 -3.51 17.63
C ALA A 95 33.39 -3.79 18.68
N ASP A 96 34.57 -4.25 18.21
CA ASP A 96 35.69 -4.65 19.08
C ASP A 96 36.47 -3.42 19.55
N LYS A 97 36.23 -3.03 20.79
CA LYS A 97 36.87 -1.88 21.43
C LYS A 97 38.39 -2.06 21.64
N PRO A 98 38.91 -3.24 22.07
CA PRO A 98 40.32 -3.47 22.25
C PRO A 98 41.13 -3.24 20.98
N SER A 99 40.71 -3.81 19.84
CA SER A 99 41.37 -3.64 18.55
C SER A 99 41.00 -2.33 17.83
N LYS A 100 40.00 -1.59 18.36
CA LYS A 100 39.41 -0.40 17.73
C LYS A 100 38.82 -0.70 16.34
N THR A 101 38.32 -1.93 16.16
CA THR A 101 37.76 -2.38 14.90
C THR A 101 36.23 -2.40 15.03
N TRP A 102 35.57 -1.55 14.20
CA TRP A 102 34.11 -1.49 14.18
C TRP A 102 33.48 -2.62 13.38
N ALA A 103 33.98 -2.88 12.20
CA ALA A 103 33.48 -3.88 11.28
C ALA A 103 34.60 -4.58 10.54
N ASP A 104 34.35 -5.80 10.08
CA ASP A 104 35.25 -6.52 9.17
C ASP A 104 35.06 -6.00 7.74
N PRO A 105 36.07 -5.32 7.15
CA PRO A 105 35.92 -4.75 5.80
C PRO A 105 35.74 -5.81 4.71
N ALA A 106 36.16 -7.06 4.93
CA ALA A 106 35.94 -8.15 3.98
C ALA A 106 34.46 -8.60 3.90
N ARG A 107 33.65 -8.22 4.89
CA ARG A 107 32.21 -8.56 4.99
C ARG A 107 31.30 -7.38 4.69
N VAL A 108 31.85 -6.29 4.18
CA VAL A 108 31.11 -5.11 3.72
C VAL A 108 31.29 -4.95 2.24
N HIS A 109 30.23 -5.10 1.48
CA HIS A 109 30.27 -5.19 0.03
C HIS A 109 29.83 -3.89 -0.64
N ARG A 110 30.52 -3.57 -1.74
CA ARG A 110 30.11 -2.50 -2.63
C ARG A 110 28.94 -2.98 -3.47
N ILE A 111 27.88 -2.19 -3.52
CA ILE A 111 26.75 -2.43 -4.40
C ILE A 111 26.94 -1.59 -5.65
N THR A 112 26.85 -2.24 -6.81
CA THR A 112 26.90 -1.58 -8.12
C THR A 112 25.70 -2.02 -8.93
N ARG A 113 24.85 -1.06 -9.30
CA ARG A 113 23.66 -1.29 -10.12
C ARG A 113 23.57 -0.25 -11.23
N GLU A 114 23.37 -0.72 -12.44
CA GLU A 114 23.06 0.09 -13.62
C GLU A 114 21.67 -0.31 -14.12
N GLY A 115 20.65 0.41 -13.69
CA GLY A 115 19.26 0.14 -14.05
C GLY A 115 18.69 1.15 -15.05
N THR A 116 17.46 0.96 -15.44
CA THR A 116 16.72 1.88 -16.30
C THR A 116 16.37 3.17 -15.55
N TYR A 117 15.94 3.03 -14.31
CA TYR A 117 15.46 4.15 -13.48
C TYR A 117 16.45 4.57 -12.41
N PHE A 118 17.23 3.64 -11.89
CA PHE A 118 18.15 3.90 -10.80
C PHE A 118 19.57 3.38 -11.08
N ARG A 119 20.54 4.21 -10.71
CA ARG A 119 21.96 3.86 -10.71
C ARG A 119 22.51 4.03 -9.31
N PHE A 120 23.30 3.08 -8.89
CA PHE A 120 23.99 3.13 -7.62
C PHE A 120 25.38 2.50 -7.74
N ASP A 121 26.36 3.15 -7.15
CA ASP A 121 27.71 2.60 -7.03
C ASP A 121 28.34 3.10 -5.73
N GLY A 122 28.42 2.23 -4.73
CA GLY A 122 28.93 2.64 -3.43
C GLY A 122 28.66 1.63 -2.32
N TYR A 123 28.91 2.08 -1.10
CA TYR A 123 28.64 1.30 0.12
C TYR A 123 27.40 1.80 0.82
N TYR A 124 26.62 0.86 1.33
CA TYR A 124 25.48 1.17 2.19
C TYR A 124 25.98 1.49 3.60
N GLN A 125 25.72 2.72 4.06
CA GLN A 125 26.30 3.23 5.31
C GLN A 125 25.50 2.93 6.58
N ALA A 126 24.38 2.23 6.46
CA ALA A 126 23.64 1.75 7.64
C ALA A 126 24.07 0.32 7.97
N ILE A 127 24.31 0.06 9.23
CA ILE A 127 24.58 -1.32 9.71
C ILE A 127 23.31 -2.16 9.61
N PRO A 128 23.43 -3.50 9.53
CA PRO A 128 22.28 -4.40 9.52
C PRO A 128 21.35 -4.14 10.70
N SER A 129 20.10 -3.90 10.42
CA SER A 129 19.06 -3.74 11.42
C SER A 129 18.45 -5.09 11.81
N PRO A 130 17.63 -5.19 12.87
CA PRO A 130 17.10 -6.46 13.36
C PRO A 130 16.38 -7.32 12.32
N GLN A 131 15.55 -6.69 11.47
CA GLN A 131 14.86 -7.37 10.37
C GLN A 131 15.70 -7.41 9.09
N ARG A 132 16.68 -6.54 8.92
CA ARG A 132 17.38 -6.18 7.69
C ARG A 132 16.40 -5.58 6.68
N THR A 133 15.61 -6.40 6.02
CA THR A 133 14.47 -5.98 5.20
C THR A 133 13.25 -5.78 6.08
N PRO A 134 12.61 -4.61 6.09
CA PRO A 134 11.33 -4.43 6.79
C PRO A 134 10.26 -5.30 6.16
N THR A 135 9.22 -5.67 6.91
CA THR A 135 8.07 -6.39 6.33
C THR A 135 7.47 -5.58 5.19
N LEU A 136 7.38 -6.17 4.00
CA LEU A 136 6.91 -5.49 2.79
C LEU A 136 5.40 -5.68 2.61
N LEU A 137 4.67 -4.58 2.59
CA LEU A 137 3.22 -4.55 2.38
C LEU A 137 2.88 -3.79 1.10
N GLN A 138 1.72 -4.10 0.53
CA GLN A 138 1.22 -3.45 -0.67
C GLN A 138 -0.33 -3.44 -0.67
N ALA A 139 -0.95 -2.43 -1.27
CA ALA A 139 -2.40 -2.25 -1.30
C ALA A 139 -2.99 -2.11 -2.71
N GLY A 140 -2.22 -2.32 -3.79
CA GLY A 140 -2.69 -2.21 -5.17
C GLY A 140 -3.41 -3.47 -5.63
N THR A 141 -4.61 -3.30 -6.17
CA THR A 141 -5.47 -4.38 -6.67
C THR A 141 -5.53 -4.44 -8.20
N SER A 142 -4.87 -3.52 -8.91
CA SER A 142 -4.72 -3.57 -10.37
C SER A 142 -3.90 -4.78 -10.82
N ALA A 143 -3.93 -5.11 -12.12
CA ALA A 143 -3.14 -6.22 -12.68
C ALA A 143 -1.63 -6.04 -12.40
N ALA A 144 -1.08 -4.83 -12.62
CA ALA A 144 0.30 -4.50 -12.30
C ALA A 144 0.56 -4.56 -10.79
N GLY A 145 -0.36 -3.99 -9.96
CA GLY A 145 -0.24 -4.00 -8.51
C GLY A 145 -0.23 -5.40 -7.92
N THR A 146 -1.11 -6.29 -8.37
CA THR A 146 -1.12 -7.69 -7.90
C THR A 146 0.09 -8.48 -8.37
N SER A 147 0.64 -8.19 -9.56
CA SER A 147 1.90 -8.80 -10.04
C SER A 147 3.10 -8.33 -9.24
N PHE A 148 3.17 -7.03 -8.93
CA PHE A 148 4.17 -6.45 -8.03
C PHE A 148 4.09 -7.06 -6.62
N ALA A 149 2.87 -7.16 -6.06
CA ALA A 149 2.66 -7.79 -4.76
C ALA A 149 3.09 -9.26 -4.73
N ALA A 150 2.79 -10.01 -5.79
CA ALA A 150 3.19 -11.41 -5.93
C ALA A 150 4.71 -11.59 -5.91
N ARG A 151 5.46 -10.61 -6.41
CA ARG A 151 6.93 -10.63 -6.41
C ARG A 151 7.52 -10.23 -5.07
N PHE A 152 7.01 -9.19 -4.42
CA PHE A 152 7.69 -8.54 -3.29
C PHE A 152 6.95 -8.60 -1.96
N ALA A 153 5.60 -8.55 -1.95
CA ALA A 153 4.87 -8.34 -0.72
C ALA A 153 4.80 -9.59 0.17
N GLU A 154 4.90 -9.39 1.47
CA GLU A 154 4.62 -10.38 2.51
C GLU A 154 3.20 -10.24 3.04
N ALA A 155 2.60 -9.03 2.89
CA ALA A 155 1.19 -8.79 3.17
C ALA A 155 0.57 -7.89 2.11
N VAL A 156 -0.70 -8.16 1.78
CA VAL A 156 -1.50 -7.35 0.85
C VAL A 156 -2.77 -6.91 1.53
N PHE A 157 -3.04 -5.61 1.47
CA PHE A 157 -4.27 -5.03 1.96
C PHE A 157 -5.30 -4.96 0.83
N ILE A 158 -6.48 -5.54 1.06
CA ILE A 158 -7.62 -5.50 0.15
C ILE A 158 -8.83 -4.84 0.82
N GLN A 159 -9.84 -4.47 0.02
CA GLN A 159 -11.12 -3.91 0.49
C GLN A 159 -12.29 -4.57 -0.24
N ASP A 160 -12.29 -5.89 -0.31
CA ASP A 160 -13.40 -6.63 -0.90
C ASP A 160 -14.61 -6.64 0.05
N ARG A 161 -15.78 -6.34 -0.50
CA ARG A 161 -17.04 -6.19 0.25
C ARG A 161 -17.76 -7.51 0.50
N GLU A 162 -17.45 -8.53 -0.27
CA GLU A 162 -18.10 -9.83 -0.23
C GLU A 162 -17.05 -10.93 0.02
N ALA A 163 -17.38 -11.87 0.90
CA ALA A 163 -16.51 -12.97 1.26
C ALA A 163 -16.06 -13.79 0.03
N ALA A 164 -16.95 -14.03 -0.93
CA ALA A 164 -16.63 -14.76 -2.16
C ALA A 164 -15.60 -14.01 -3.02
N ARG A 165 -15.73 -12.68 -3.12
CA ARG A 165 -14.75 -11.84 -3.83
C ARG A 165 -13.40 -11.81 -3.12
N ALA A 166 -13.41 -11.64 -1.81
CA ALA A 166 -12.19 -11.70 -1.00
C ALA A 166 -11.47 -13.04 -1.18
N ALA A 167 -12.21 -14.16 -1.15
CA ALA A 167 -11.65 -15.48 -1.40
C ALA A 167 -11.05 -15.63 -2.80
N ALA A 168 -11.71 -15.10 -3.83
CA ALA A 168 -11.19 -15.09 -5.20
C ALA A 168 -9.91 -14.24 -5.31
N SER A 169 -9.88 -13.05 -4.70
CA SER A 169 -8.70 -12.19 -4.64
C SER A 169 -7.51 -12.88 -3.96
N VAL A 170 -7.75 -13.57 -2.84
CA VAL A 170 -6.73 -14.37 -2.14
C VAL A 170 -6.19 -15.49 -3.03
N THR A 171 -7.08 -16.23 -3.70
CA THR A 171 -6.68 -17.32 -4.61
C THR A 171 -5.81 -16.79 -5.76
N ALA A 172 -6.25 -15.72 -6.43
CA ALA A 172 -5.50 -15.12 -7.52
C ALA A 172 -4.13 -14.60 -7.09
N LEU A 173 -4.02 -14.00 -5.90
CA LEU A 173 -2.73 -13.56 -5.35
C LEU A 173 -1.78 -14.74 -5.08
N ARG A 174 -2.30 -15.84 -4.54
CA ARG A 174 -1.51 -17.05 -4.28
C ARG A 174 -1.01 -17.70 -5.56
N GLU A 175 -1.86 -17.80 -6.58
CA GLU A 175 -1.48 -18.30 -7.90
C GLU A 175 -0.36 -17.45 -8.53
N LYS A 176 -0.48 -16.12 -8.45
CA LYS A 176 0.57 -15.21 -8.93
C LYS A 176 1.86 -15.34 -8.12
N ALA A 177 1.79 -15.56 -6.81
CA ALA A 177 2.97 -15.78 -5.98
C ALA A 177 3.72 -17.05 -6.42
N VAL A 178 2.98 -18.15 -6.67
CA VAL A 178 3.56 -19.40 -7.21
C VAL A 178 4.19 -19.19 -8.58
N ALA A 179 3.51 -18.45 -9.48
CA ALA A 179 4.06 -18.10 -10.78
C ALA A 179 5.34 -17.25 -10.70
N ALA A 180 5.48 -16.45 -9.63
CA ALA A 180 6.68 -15.68 -9.31
C ALA A 180 7.76 -16.48 -8.56
N GLY A 181 7.58 -17.80 -8.39
CA GLY A 181 8.55 -18.70 -7.73
C GLY A 181 8.49 -18.67 -6.21
N ARG A 182 7.43 -18.14 -5.60
CA ARG A 182 7.23 -18.04 -4.15
C ARG A 182 6.21 -19.08 -3.66
N PRO A 183 6.27 -19.49 -2.38
CA PRO A 183 5.25 -20.34 -1.77
C PRO A 183 3.85 -19.70 -1.84
N ALA A 184 2.80 -20.49 -2.05
CA ALA A 184 1.42 -20.00 -2.13
C ALA A 184 0.96 -19.26 -0.87
N ASP A 185 1.48 -19.61 0.29
CA ASP A 185 1.17 -19.02 1.59
C ASP A 185 2.14 -17.90 2.03
N SER A 186 3.05 -17.50 1.15
CA SER A 186 4.04 -16.46 1.43
C SER A 186 3.42 -15.06 1.59
N ILE A 187 2.18 -14.86 1.16
CA ILE A 187 1.47 -13.57 1.23
C ILE A 187 0.32 -13.67 2.22
N ARG A 188 0.36 -12.84 3.25
CA ARG A 188 -0.76 -12.61 4.15
C ARG A 188 -1.72 -11.60 3.51
N VAL A 189 -3.01 -11.87 3.54
CA VAL A 189 -4.02 -10.93 3.04
C VAL A 189 -4.79 -10.34 4.21
N VAL A 190 -4.88 -9.02 4.24
CA VAL A 190 -5.62 -8.24 5.24
C VAL A 190 -6.77 -7.54 4.53
N ASN A 191 -8.00 -7.87 4.89
CA ASN A 191 -9.18 -7.18 4.36
C ASN A 191 -9.64 -6.09 5.32
N GLY A 192 -9.79 -4.85 4.81
CA GLY A 192 -10.31 -3.73 5.60
C GLY A 192 -11.80 -3.87 5.85
N ALA A 193 -12.21 -3.72 7.11
CA ALA A 193 -13.61 -3.77 7.51
C ALA A 193 -13.93 -2.77 8.61
N SER A 194 -15.14 -2.23 8.58
CA SER A 194 -15.71 -1.43 9.66
C SER A 194 -16.86 -2.20 10.31
N PHE A 195 -17.02 -2.07 11.62
CA PHE A 195 -18.06 -2.76 12.36
C PHE A 195 -18.99 -1.74 13.01
N VAL A 196 -20.31 -1.94 12.83
CA VAL A 196 -21.36 -1.18 13.51
C VAL A 196 -22.11 -2.17 14.40
N VAL A 197 -21.77 -2.15 15.67
CA VAL A 197 -22.28 -3.13 16.66
C VAL A 197 -23.17 -2.43 17.65
N ALA A 198 -24.34 -3.01 17.93
CA ALA A 198 -25.27 -2.54 18.97
C ALA A 198 -25.94 -3.72 19.67
N GLU A 199 -26.68 -3.45 20.75
CA GLU A 199 -27.40 -4.49 21.51
C GLU A 199 -28.50 -5.18 20.69
N THR A 200 -29.09 -4.46 19.71
CA THR A 200 -30.07 -5.01 18.79
C THR A 200 -29.72 -4.74 17.34
N GLY A 201 -30.13 -5.65 16.44
CA GLY A 201 -29.92 -5.45 15.00
C GLY A 201 -30.61 -4.19 14.45
N ALA A 202 -31.77 -3.81 15.00
CA ALA A 202 -32.46 -2.60 14.59
C ALA A 202 -31.67 -1.33 14.98
N GLU A 203 -31.07 -1.32 16.15
CA GLU A 203 -30.22 -0.20 16.58
C GLU A 203 -28.93 -0.14 15.77
N ALA A 204 -28.29 -1.27 15.53
CA ALA A 204 -27.09 -1.33 14.68
C ALA A 204 -27.38 -0.78 13.27
N GLN A 205 -28.54 -1.15 12.70
CA GLN A 205 -28.95 -0.64 11.40
C GLN A 205 -29.22 0.88 11.42
N ARG A 206 -29.88 1.39 12.46
CA ARG A 206 -30.11 2.83 12.64
C ARG A 206 -28.78 3.60 12.70
N LEU A 207 -27.81 3.11 13.49
CA LEU A 207 -26.48 3.72 13.59
C LEU A 207 -25.74 3.67 12.25
N ARG A 208 -25.85 2.57 11.51
CA ARG A 208 -25.27 2.47 10.16
C ARG A 208 -25.88 3.51 9.22
N ASP A 209 -27.18 3.67 9.23
CA ASP A 209 -27.88 4.64 8.39
C ASP A 209 -27.47 6.07 8.74
N GLU A 210 -27.35 6.39 10.01
CA GLU A 210 -26.84 7.68 10.48
C GLU A 210 -25.41 7.94 10.00
N LEU A 211 -24.50 6.95 10.15
CA LEU A 211 -23.14 7.03 9.64
C LEU A 211 -23.06 7.23 8.13
N ASN A 212 -23.92 6.55 7.37
CA ASN A 212 -23.98 6.67 5.92
C ASN A 212 -24.49 8.03 5.45
N HIS A 213 -25.34 8.70 6.24
CA HIS A 213 -25.88 10.02 5.91
C HIS A 213 -25.07 11.18 6.49
N THR A 214 -24.08 10.89 7.36
CA THR A 214 -23.25 11.94 7.98
C THR A 214 -22.38 12.68 6.97
N PRO A 215 -21.68 12.03 6.00
CA PRO A 215 -20.93 12.74 4.98
C PRO A 215 -21.89 13.41 3.98
N THR A 216 -21.68 14.69 3.71
CA THR A 216 -22.42 15.34 2.63
C THR A 216 -21.93 14.86 1.26
N ARG A 217 -22.80 14.94 0.23
CA ARG A 217 -22.44 14.62 -1.16
C ARG A 217 -21.16 15.38 -1.60
N ALA A 218 -21.06 16.66 -1.24
CA ALA A 218 -19.92 17.49 -1.57
C ALA A 218 -18.62 17.03 -0.87
N ALA A 219 -18.69 16.66 0.41
CA ALA A 219 -17.54 16.12 1.14
C ALA A 219 -17.11 14.78 0.58
N ALA A 220 -18.07 13.91 0.23
CA ALA A 220 -17.78 12.61 -0.37
C ALA A 220 -17.16 12.75 -1.78
N ALA A 221 -17.65 13.68 -2.60
CA ALA A 221 -17.09 14.00 -3.91
C ALA A 221 -15.65 14.54 -3.79
N ALA A 222 -15.38 15.42 -2.82
CA ALA A 222 -14.04 15.94 -2.57
C ALA A 222 -13.05 14.84 -2.14
N LEU A 223 -13.48 13.89 -1.31
CA LEU A 223 -12.67 12.72 -0.96
C LEU A 223 -12.40 11.83 -2.18
N PHE A 224 -13.42 11.59 -2.99
CA PHE A 224 -13.27 10.82 -4.23
C PHE A 224 -12.28 11.47 -5.18
N LEU A 225 -12.36 12.78 -5.38
CA LEU A 225 -11.38 13.55 -6.15
C LEU A 225 -9.95 13.36 -5.61
N GLY A 226 -9.78 13.43 -4.27
CA GLY A 226 -8.49 13.22 -3.63
C GLY A 226 -7.89 11.84 -3.91
N TRP A 227 -8.72 10.80 -4.00
CA TRP A 227 -8.28 9.42 -4.21
C TRP A 227 -8.15 9.02 -5.68
N SER A 228 -9.05 9.53 -6.54
CA SER A 228 -9.12 9.13 -7.96
C SER A 228 -8.51 10.12 -8.93
N GLY A 229 -8.29 11.36 -8.49
CA GLY A 229 -7.92 12.47 -9.37
C GLY A 229 -9.06 12.94 -10.28
N VAL A 230 -10.29 12.42 -10.12
CA VAL A 230 -11.46 12.73 -10.94
C VAL A 230 -12.43 13.59 -10.14
N ASP A 231 -12.73 14.78 -10.65
CA ASP A 231 -13.77 15.66 -10.11
C ASP A 231 -15.13 15.32 -10.73
N LEU A 232 -15.80 14.33 -10.12
CA LEU A 232 -17.13 13.91 -10.58
C LEU A 232 -18.17 15.04 -10.53
N ALA A 233 -17.99 16.05 -9.67
CA ALA A 233 -18.92 17.16 -9.53
C ALA A 233 -18.89 18.13 -10.73
N GLN A 234 -17.86 18.07 -11.56
CA GLN A 234 -17.70 18.88 -12.77
C GLN A 234 -18.13 18.12 -14.04
N LEU A 235 -18.48 16.85 -13.93
CA LEU A 235 -18.89 16.02 -15.07
C LEU A 235 -20.42 16.05 -15.23
N ASP A 236 -20.89 15.70 -16.44
CA ASP A 236 -22.30 15.51 -16.71
C ASP A 236 -22.85 14.36 -15.85
N PRO A 237 -23.87 14.60 -14.99
CA PRO A 237 -24.45 13.55 -14.15
C PRO A 237 -25.03 12.35 -14.90
N ASP A 238 -25.46 12.57 -16.14
CA ASP A 238 -26.04 11.53 -17.00
C ASP A 238 -24.99 10.77 -17.82
N ALA A 239 -23.71 11.21 -17.80
CA ALA A 239 -22.64 10.51 -18.46
C ALA A 239 -22.35 9.16 -17.83
N SER A 240 -21.97 8.16 -18.65
CA SER A 240 -21.53 6.86 -18.14
C SER A 240 -20.19 7.00 -17.43
N LEU A 241 -20.00 6.25 -16.34
CA LEU A 241 -18.70 6.18 -15.66
C LEU A 241 -17.60 5.57 -16.56
N ASP A 242 -17.96 4.77 -17.57
CA ASP A 242 -17.01 4.21 -18.54
C ASP A 242 -16.39 5.26 -19.45
N ASP A 243 -17.06 6.40 -19.65
CA ASP A 243 -16.54 7.53 -20.44
C ASP A 243 -15.53 8.37 -19.63
N VAL A 244 -15.38 8.09 -18.33
CA VAL A 244 -14.46 8.80 -17.44
C VAL A 244 -13.09 8.14 -17.48
N SER A 245 -12.12 8.86 -18.02
CA SER A 245 -10.72 8.42 -18.09
C SER A 245 -9.89 9.01 -16.94
N THR A 246 -9.03 8.18 -16.36
CA THR A 246 -8.06 8.61 -15.33
C THR A 246 -6.83 7.72 -15.33
N GLU A 247 -5.64 8.32 -15.25
CA GLU A 247 -4.38 7.58 -15.10
C GLU A 247 -4.12 7.11 -13.64
N VAL A 248 -4.95 7.56 -12.70
CA VAL A 248 -4.70 7.38 -11.26
C VAL A 248 -5.74 6.48 -10.61
N GLY A 249 -7.00 6.64 -10.97
CA GLY A 249 -8.14 6.07 -10.28
C GLY A 249 -8.74 4.80 -10.91
N HIS A 250 -8.03 4.07 -11.78
CA HIS A 250 -8.56 2.89 -12.45
C HIS A 250 -9.25 1.89 -11.52
N THR A 251 -8.61 1.58 -10.39
CA THR A 251 -9.16 0.66 -9.39
C THR A 251 -10.39 1.24 -8.71
N MET A 252 -10.38 2.55 -8.42
CA MET A 252 -11.50 3.24 -7.78
C MET A 252 -12.73 3.25 -8.69
N LEU A 253 -12.55 3.53 -9.98
CA LEU A 253 -13.63 3.48 -10.96
C LEU A 253 -14.15 2.05 -11.18
N ALA A 254 -13.25 1.06 -11.25
CA ALA A 254 -13.60 -0.34 -11.42
C ALA A 254 -14.45 -0.92 -10.26
N MET A 255 -14.32 -0.36 -9.05
CA MET A 255 -15.14 -0.76 -7.89
C MET A 255 -16.64 -0.46 -8.06
N TRP A 256 -16.99 0.46 -8.94
CA TRP A 256 -18.37 0.88 -9.20
C TRP A 256 -19.05 0.10 -10.32
N ARG A 257 -18.29 -0.69 -11.10
CA ARG A 257 -18.87 -1.55 -12.14
C ARG A 257 -19.77 -2.59 -11.52
N ARG A 258 -20.98 -2.74 -12.06
CA ARG A 258 -21.96 -3.71 -11.60
C ARG A 258 -21.60 -5.13 -12.06
N PRO A 259 -22.06 -6.19 -11.36
CA PRO A 259 -21.78 -7.58 -11.74
C PRO A 259 -22.31 -7.97 -13.13
N ASP A 260 -23.35 -7.28 -13.62
CA ASP A 260 -23.93 -7.44 -14.95
C ASP A 260 -23.11 -6.79 -16.07
N GLY A 261 -22.05 -6.06 -15.72
CA GLY A 261 -21.18 -5.33 -16.64
C GLY A 261 -21.68 -3.94 -17.02
N GLU A 262 -22.83 -3.50 -16.51
CA GLU A 262 -23.30 -2.13 -16.69
C GLU A 262 -22.50 -1.17 -15.80
N SER A 263 -22.18 -0.01 -16.37
CA SER A 263 -21.54 1.06 -15.61
C SER A 263 -22.60 2.05 -15.12
N PRO A 264 -22.53 2.49 -13.85
CA PRO A 264 -23.42 3.52 -13.34
C PRO A 264 -23.14 4.85 -14.01
N THR A 265 -24.11 5.78 -13.92
CA THR A 265 -23.87 7.17 -14.31
C THR A 265 -23.04 7.89 -13.24
N VAL A 266 -22.42 9.02 -13.63
CA VAL A 266 -21.70 9.90 -12.71
C VAL A 266 -22.61 10.36 -11.56
N GLY A 267 -23.88 10.68 -11.85
CA GLY A 267 -24.87 11.07 -10.85
C GLY A 267 -25.15 9.97 -9.84
N GLU A 268 -25.38 8.72 -10.30
CA GLU A 268 -25.59 7.57 -9.43
C GLU A 268 -24.39 7.30 -8.50
N VAL A 269 -23.15 7.45 -9.03
CA VAL A 269 -21.96 7.34 -8.21
C VAL A 269 -21.92 8.44 -7.16
N LEU A 270 -22.12 9.70 -7.54
CA LEU A 270 -22.11 10.85 -6.63
C LEU A 270 -23.14 10.68 -5.50
N ASP A 271 -24.32 10.15 -5.79
CA ASP A 271 -25.39 9.95 -4.80
C ASP A 271 -25.06 8.81 -3.83
N SER A 272 -24.34 7.81 -4.27
CA SER A 272 -23.96 6.65 -3.45
C SER A 272 -22.65 6.85 -2.66
N LEU A 273 -21.79 7.80 -3.06
CA LEU A 273 -20.49 8.07 -2.40
C LEU A 273 -20.59 8.21 -0.87
N PRO A 274 -21.54 8.97 -0.28
CA PRO A 274 -21.62 9.12 1.18
C PRO A 274 -21.69 7.79 1.91
N SER A 275 -22.46 6.82 1.38
CA SER A 275 -22.63 5.51 1.98
C SER A 275 -21.41 4.59 1.87
N THR A 276 -20.47 4.90 0.97
CA THR A 276 -19.27 4.08 0.72
C THR A 276 -18.06 4.51 1.55
N ILE A 277 -18.11 5.71 2.14
CA ILE A 277 -17.07 6.20 3.04
C ILE A 277 -16.97 5.28 4.27
N GLY A 278 -15.73 4.90 4.61
CA GLY A 278 -15.46 3.96 5.70
C GLY A 278 -15.41 2.48 5.28
N GLY A 279 -15.46 2.20 3.97
CA GLY A 279 -15.26 0.86 3.40
C GLY A 279 -16.39 -0.12 3.70
N VAL A 280 -16.04 -1.40 3.84
CA VAL A 280 -16.98 -2.49 4.14
C VAL A 280 -17.51 -2.34 5.56
N LYS A 281 -18.83 -2.33 5.73
CA LYS A 281 -19.48 -2.19 7.04
C LYS A 281 -20.26 -3.45 7.38
N PHE A 282 -19.80 -4.18 8.39
CA PHE A 282 -20.52 -5.27 9.01
C PHE A 282 -21.41 -4.68 10.12
N THR A 283 -22.68 -5.02 10.11
CA THR A 283 -23.71 -4.38 10.97
C THR A 283 -24.52 -5.44 11.66
N GLY A 284 -24.62 -5.39 12.98
CA GLY A 284 -25.40 -6.38 13.74
C GLY A 284 -25.14 -6.34 15.25
N THR A 285 -25.69 -7.33 15.95
CA THR A 285 -25.36 -7.60 17.33
C THR A 285 -23.96 -8.25 17.43
N PRO A 286 -23.35 -8.31 18.63
CA PRO A 286 -22.08 -9.03 18.80
C PRO A 286 -22.10 -10.46 18.27
N GLU A 287 -23.20 -11.18 18.47
CA GLU A 287 -23.36 -12.56 17.99
C GLU A 287 -23.41 -12.62 16.46
N GLN A 288 -24.17 -11.72 15.82
CA GLN A 288 -24.30 -11.66 14.36
C GLN A 288 -23.00 -11.26 13.66
N ILE A 289 -22.12 -10.55 14.35
CA ILE A 289 -20.81 -10.16 13.80
C ILE A 289 -19.75 -11.25 14.00
N ALA A 290 -19.92 -12.09 15.02
CA ALA A 290 -18.99 -13.19 15.32
C ALA A 290 -19.20 -14.43 14.43
N ASP A 291 -20.41 -14.62 13.87
CA ASP A 291 -20.76 -15.67 12.91
C ASP A 291 -20.29 -15.32 11.48
#